data_670ca231435fc498aa698240a270c69f
#
_entry.id   670ca231435fc498aa698240a270c69f
#
_cell.length_a   1.000
_cell.length_b   1.000
_cell.length_c   1.000
_cell.angle_alpha   90.00
_cell.angle_beta   90.00
_cell.angle_gamma   90.00
#
_symmetry.space_group_name_H-M   'P 1'
#
loop_
_entity.id
_entity.type
_entity.pdbx_description
1 polymer ?
#
loop_
_entity_poly.entity_id
_entity_poly.type
_entity_poly.pdbx_seq_one_letter_code
_entity_poly.pdbx_strand_id
1 'polypeptide(L)'
;MSKTQTRSKPIVLLGSAGLALLLICLCAFSTNADAASVARSLIGLEQNAGRLEPRATTSNYSYQRMIANIGGASSTAGGNQVPGVQSGAVIASPSTAGPNYFYSWVRDAALTMKVVISQGTLDRTLVQNYANAEKVHQQNAASSSSGQGEPKFNPDGSLFTGPWGRPQNDSPALRASALIAFAKRIGLTDPFVTGTLYKSDLSAGSVIKTDLEWVSHHWQDSSFDLWEEVQGAHFFTLAVQRRALVDGAKFATSMSDPGAATYYNQQAAAVKTKLQTFWDSGNGYIQAYQGVSGRSGLDCSVMLGALKGWDTTNATAAVDATEFGPASDKVLATHKKYVDSFRSLYAINNNAAAPNAVATGRYQEDVYDGNGTSQGNPWFICTLAAAEVLNTAVSVANARGSLAVTSTSLPFYRQFSSSAAAGTYASGSSQFTTLTSGMKAMANGFVNIVQSHTQSNGSMNEEFNRNTGFNQGARDLTWSYAAFVSNDLASQGKYLVV
;
A
#
# COMPACT_ATOMS: atom_id res chain seq x y z
N MET A 1 14.36 -68.42 14.13
CA MET A 1 14.36 -67.48 15.24
C MET A 1 13.47 -66.30 14.86
N SER A 2 12.49 -66.05 15.67
CA SER A 2 11.22 -65.33 15.41
C SER A 2 11.34 -63.91 14.89
N LYS A 3 10.65 -63.61 13.76
CA LYS A 3 10.35 -62.26 13.28
C LYS A 3 8.99 -61.85 13.83
N THR A 4 8.96 -60.87 14.71
CA THR A 4 7.71 -60.23 15.17
C THR A 4 7.34 -59.13 14.18
N GLN A 5 6.29 -59.34 13.40
CA GLN A 5 5.64 -58.31 12.58
C GLN A 5 4.59 -57.56 13.42
N THR A 6 4.78 -56.28 13.67
CA THR A 6 3.75 -55.40 14.20
C THR A 6 2.83 -54.96 13.05
N ARG A 7 1.59 -55.40 13.07
CA ARG A 7 0.50 -54.99 12.18
C ARG A 7 -0.05 -53.63 12.64
N SER A 8 0.09 -52.59 11.83
CA SER A 8 -0.67 -51.37 11.94
C SER A 8 -2.11 -51.59 11.49
N LYS A 9 -3.09 -51.22 12.32
CA LYS A 9 -4.52 -51.26 11.99
C LYS A 9 -4.84 -50.08 11.06
N PRO A 10 -5.65 -50.24 9.99
CA PRO A 10 -6.10 -49.15 9.19
C PRO A 10 -7.16 -48.31 9.92
N ILE A 11 -7.03 -47.00 9.89
CA ILE A 11 -8.07 -46.05 10.27
C ILE A 11 -9.12 -46.07 9.13
N VAL A 12 -10.30 -46.57 9.44
CA VAL A 12 -11.45 -46.54 8.52
C VAL A 12 -12.07 -45.13 8.62
N LEU A 13 -11.91 -44.31 7.59
CA LEU A 13 -12.74 -43.13 7.41
C LEU A 13 -14.16 -43.61 7.00
N LEU A 14 -15.10 -43.39 7.90
CA LEU A 14 -16.52 -43.52 7.56
C LEU A 14 -16.91 -42.40 6.58
N GLY A 15 -17.28 -42.76 5.37
CA GLY A 15 -17.81 -41.84 4.37
C GLY A 15 -19.19 -41.28 4.78
N SER A 16 -19.61 -40.22 4.07
CA SER A 16 -20.84 -39.43 4.30
C SER A 16 -22.13 -40.26 4.51
N ALA A 17 -22.19 -41.48 4.01
CA ALA A 17 -23.31 -42.41 4.20
C ALA A 17 -23.39 -42.96 5.64
N GLY A 18 -22.28 -43.13 6.34
CA GLY A 18 -22.25 -43.59 7.73
C GLY A 18 -22.76 -42.55 8.73
N LEU A 19 -22.55 -41.27 8.44
CA LEU A 19 -23.02 -40.15 9.28
C LEU A 19 -24.54 -39.94 9.15
N ALA A 20 -25.09 -40.12 7.96
CA ALA A 20 -26.53 -40.03 7.72
C ALA A 20 -27.33 -41.13 8.46
N LEU A 21 -26.78 -42.35 8.55
CA LEU A 21 -27.41 -43.42 9.29
C LEU A 21 -27.39 -43.18 10.82
N LEU A 22 -26.33 -42.53 11.34
CA LEU A 22 -26.25 -42.19 12.75
C LEU A 22 -27.25 -41.07 13.13
N LEU A 23 -27.50 -40.12 12.25
CA LEU A 23 -28.52 -39.07 12.44
C LEU A 23 -29.93 -39.65 12.49
N ILE A 24 -30.25 -40.63 11.63
CA ILE A 24 -31.58 -41.28 11.59
C ILE A 24 -31.82 -42.08 12.86
N CYS A 25 -30.83 -42.75 13.44
CA CYS A 25 -30.95 -43.47 14.70
C CYS A 25 -31.13 -42.56 15.93
N LEU A 26 -30.51 -41.36 15.94
CA LEU A 26 -30.63 -40.40 17.05
C LEU A 26 -32.02 -39.72 17.09
N CYS A 27 -32.62 -39.49 15.94
CA CYS A 27 -33.98 -38.90 15.87
C CYS A 27 -35.11 -39.83 16.32
N ALA A 28 -34.86 -41.13 16.52
CA ALA A 28 -35.85 -42.11 16.93
C ALA A 28 -36.07 -42.20 18.45
N PHE A 29 -35.21 -41.54 19.27
CA PHE A 29 -35.18 -41.73 20.72
C PHE A 29 -35.24 -40.45 21.57
N SER A 30 -35.45 -39.24 21.00
CA SER A 30 -35.53 -38.00 21.78
C SER A 30 -36.80 -37.19 21.50
N THR A 31 -37.31 -36.50 22.54
CA THR A 31 -38.44 -35.59 22.42
C THR A 31 -38.07 -34.35 21.60
N ASN A 32 -38.96 -33.87 20.77
CA ASN A 32 -38.74 -32.94 19.62
C ASN A 32 -37.92 -31.66 19.85
N ALA A 33 -37.62 -31.24 21.06
CA ALA A 33 -36.86 -30.00 21.33
C ALA A 33 -35.34 -30.21 21.33
N ASP A 34 -34.85 -31.32 21.89
CA ASP A 34 -33.43 -31.59 22.02
C ASP A 34 -32.82 -32.10 20.70
N ALA A 35 -33.57 -32.88 19.92
CA ALA A 35 -33.12 -33.37 18.63
C ALA A 35 -32.90 -32.25 17.61
N ALA A 36 -33.73 -31.21 17.64
CA ALA A 36 -33.60 -30.04 16.78
C ALA A 36 -32.41 -29.13 17.17
N SER A 37 -32.03 -29.12 18.44
CA SER A 37 -30.85 -28.39 18.95
C SER A 37 -29.56 -29.14 18.57
N VAL A 38 -29.50 -30.43 18.73
CA VAL A 38 -28.37 -31.27 18.36
C VAL A 38 -28.18 -31.30 16.84
N ALA A 39 -29.27 -31.38 16.05
CA ALA A 39 -29.20 -31.33 14.60
C ALA A 39 -28.68 -29.94 14.09
N ARG A 40 -29.12 -28.83 14.69
CA ARG A 40 -28.58 -27.50 14.38
C ARG A 40 -27.11 -27.33 14.75
N SER A 41 -26.70 -27.95 15.87
CA SER A 41 -25.30 -27.96 16.29
C SER A 41 -24.43 -28.79 15.35
N LEU A 42 -24.91 -29.94 14.88
CA LEU A 42 -24.20 -30.81 13.93
C LEU A 42 -24.14 -30.23 12.53
N ILE A 43 -25.23 -29.59 12.04
CA ILE A 43 -25.24 -28.86 10.75
C ILE A 43 -24.29 -27.67 10.83
N GLY A 44 -24.22 -26.97 11.97
CA GLY A 44 -23.23 -25.89 12.24
C GLY A 44 -21.78 -26.40 12.23
N LEU A 45 -21.55 -27.63 12.73
CA LEU A 45 -20.24 -28.28 12.70
C LEU A 45 -19.85 -28.80 11.31
N GLU A 46 -20.79 -29.29 10.49
CA GLU A 46 -20.50 -29.68 9.10
C GLU A 46 -20.26 -28.46 8.19
N GLN A 47 -20.98 -27.38 8.40
CA GLN A 47 -20.70 -26.13 7.67
C GLN A 47 -19.34 -25.50 8.06
N ASN A 48 -18.84 -25.79 9.25
CA ASN A 48 -17.52 -25.37 9.73
C ASN A 48 -16.39 -26.36 9.47
N ALA A 49 -16.67 -27.65 9.29
CA ALA A 49 -15.65 -28.72 9.14
C ALA A 49 -14.95 -28.72 7.75
N GLY A 50 -15.45 -27.95 6.78
CA GLY A 50 -14.81 -27.79 5.45
C GLY A 50 -14.19 -26.42 5.20
N ARG A 51 -14.42 -25.44 6.08
CA ARG A 51 -13.84 -24.13 6.02
C ARG A 51 -12.69 -24.07 7.01
N LEU A 52 -11.49 -24.42 6.55
CA LEU A 52 -10.30 -23.92 7.20
C LEU A 52 -10.49 -22.39 7.22
N GLU A 53 -10.80 -21.84 8.41
CA GLU A 53 -10.83 -20.39 8.55
C GLU A 53 -9.53 -19.86 7.94
N PRO A 54 -9.58 -18.98 6.94
CA PRO A 54 -8.38 -18.40 6.36
C PRO A 54 -7.58 -17.83 7.53
N ARG A 55 -6.32 -18.20 7.67
CA ARG A 55 -5.47 -17.60 8.68
C ARG A 55 -5.32 -16.13 8.30
N ALA A 56 -6.11 -15.29 8.95
CA ALA A 56 -6.14 -13.86 8.63
C ALA A 56 -4.71 -13.32 8.64
N THR A 57 -4.31 -12.62 7.57
CA THR A 57 -3.01 -11.95 7.54
C THR A 57 -2.91 -10.99 8.72
N THR A 58 -1.74 -10.91 9.32
CA THR A 58 -1.44 -9.99 10.42
C THR A 58 -0.30 -9.07 10.01
N SER A 59 -0.12 -7.97 10.73
CA SER A 59 0.98 -7.05 10.49
C SER A 59 2.35 -7.75 10.58
N ASN A 60 2.56 -8.59 11.58
CA ASN A 60 3.81 -9.35 11.71
C ASN A 60 3.99 -10.38 10.59
N TYR A 61 2.96 -11.11 10.21
CA TYR A 61 3.02 -12.05 9.08
C TYR A 61 3.36 -11.30 7.78
N SER A 62 2.65 -10.20 7.50
CA SER A 62 2.88 -9.37 6.32
C SER A 62 4.31 -8.80 6.29
N TYR A 63 4.81 -8.31 7.43
CA TYR A 63 6.18 -7.85 7.55
C TYR A 63 7.19 -8.96 7.21
N GLN A 64 7.01 -10.15 7.76
CA GLN A 64 7.90 -11.29 7.50
C GLN A 64 7.84 -11.75 6.04
N ARG A 65 6.66 -11.77 5.41
CA ARG A 65 6.51 -12.09 3.98
C ARG A 65 7.20 -11.06 3.09
N MET A 66 7.07 -9.78 3.43
CA MET A 66 7.74 -8.68 2.76
C MET A 66 9.28 -8.83 2.83
N ILE A 67 9.82 -9.12 4.02
CA ILE A 67 11.26 -9.37 4.22
C ILE A 67 11.76 -10.55 3.37
N ALA A 68 10.96 -11.59 3.21
CA ALA A 68 11.32 -12.77 2.40
C ALA A 68 11.57 -12.46 0.92
N ASN A 69 11.12 -11.30 0.43
CA ASN A 69 11.31 -10.83 -0.96
C ASN A 69 12.52 -9.90 -1.12
N ILE A 70 13.39 -9.82 -0.13
CA ILE A 70 14.61 -8.99 -0.17
C ILE A 70 15.84 -9.88 -0.31
N GLY A 71 16.69 -9.60 -1.27
CA GLY A 71 17.91 -10.34 -1.53
C GLY A 71 18.83 -10.38 -0.31
N GLY A 72 19.30 -11.57 0.04
CA GLY A 72 20.15 -11.81 1.21
C GLY A 72 19.41 -11.80 2.56
N ALA A 73 18.09 -11.48 2.59
CA ALA A 73 17.31 -11.55 3.81
C ALA A 73 16.62 -12.91 3.97
N SER A 74 16.23 -13.23 5.21
CA SER A 74 15.45 -14.41 5.54
C SER A 74 14.41 -14.05 6.60
N SER A 75 13.26 -14.69 6.56
CA SER A 75 12.15 -14.41 7.45
C SER A 75 11.56 -15.66 8.09
N THR A 76 10.86 -15.47 9.22
CA THR A 76 10.20 -16.56 9.96
C THR A 76 8.91 -17.06 9.27
N ALA A 77 8.33 -16.26 8.36
CA ALA A 77 7.06 -16.60 7.69
C ALA A 77 7.23 -17.01 6.21
N GLY A 78 8.39 -16.84 5.61
CA GLY A 78 8.59 -17.11 4.19
C GLY A 78 9.99 -17.60 3.83
N GLY A 79 10.90 -17.69 4.81
CA GLY A 79 12.30 -17.97 4.52
C GLY A 79 12.91 -16.90 3.63
N ASN A 80 13.74 -17.30 2.67
CA ASN A 80 14.19 -16.46 1.55
C ASN A 80 13.46 -16.93 0.29
N GLN A 81 12.57 -16.10 -0.24
CA GLN A 81 11.83 -16.41 -1.47
C GLN A 81 12.58 -16.01 -2.75
N VAL A 82 13.70 -15.32 -2.61
CA VAL A 82 14.49 -14.76 -3.71
C VAL A 82 15.98 -15.13 -3.58
N PRO A 83 16.31 -16.43 -3.54
CA PRO A 83 17.71 -16.87 -3.44
C PRO A 83 18.50 -16.39 -4.66
N GLY A 84 19.75 -15.97 -4.45
CA GLY A 84 20.64 -15.49 -5.50
C GLY A 84 20.41 -14.07 -5.99
N VAL A 85 19.38 -13.37 -5.46
CA VAL A 85 19.17 -11.94 -5.73
C VAL A 85 20.25 -11.11 -5.02
N GLN A 86 20.67 -10.02 -5.66
CA GLN A 86 21.61 -9.06 -5.07
C GLN A 86 21.21 -8.67 -3.65
N SER A 87 22.17 -8.71 -2.73
CA SER A 87 21.91 -8.37 -1.33
C SER A 87 21.32 -6.96 -1.20
N GLY A 88 20.18 -6.86 -0.54
CA GLY A 88 19.42 -5.62 -0.33
C GLY A 88 18.49 -5.25 -1.48
N ALA A 89 18.56 -5.86 -2.65
CA ALA A 89 17.59 -5.64 -3.72
C ALA A 89 16.22 -6.18 -3.31
N VAL A 90 15.18 -5.38 -3.49
CA VAL A 90 13.79 -5.73 -3.16
C VAL A 90 13.10 -6.18 -4.44
N ILE A 91 12.66 -7.41 -4.48
CA ILE A 91 11.94 -7.97 -5.62
C ILE A 91 10.44 -7.72 -5.44
N ALA A 92 9.76 -7.25 -6.50
CA ALA A 92 8.33 -6.95 -6.44
C ALA A 92 7.50 -8.18 -6.07
N SER A 93 7.86 -9.34 -6.63
CA SER A 93 7.23 -10.62 -6.32
C SER A 93 8.18 -11.78 -6.63
N PRO A 94 8.14 -12.89 -5.88
CA PRO A 94 8.87 -14.11 -6.23
C PRO A 94 8.25 -14.86 -7.42
N SER A 95 7.27 -14.27 -8.11
CA SER A 95 6.63 -14.84 -9.30
C SER A 95 7.53 -14.71 -10.51
N THR A 96 7.81 -15.82 -11.21
CA THR A 96 8.61 -15.87 -12.43
C THR A 96 7.78 -16.14 -13.69
N ALA A 97 6.47 -16.34 -13.52
CA ALA A 97 5.53 -16.57 -14.62
C ALA A 97 4.11 -16.21 -14.18
N GLY A 98 3.30 -15.73 -15.11
CA GLY A 98 1.88 -15.48 -14.98
C GLY A 98 1.40 -14.48 -13.91
N PRO A 99 1.94 -13.25 -13.81
CA PRO A 99 3.00 -12.58 -14.54
C PRO A 99 4.39 -12.81 -13.93
N ASN A 100 5.46 -12.46 -14.67
CA ASN A 100 6.82 -12.46 -14.15
C ASN A 100 7.13 -11.09 -13.51
N TYR A 101 7.15 -11.05 -12.16
CA TYR A 101 7.51 -9.88 -11.37
C TYR A 101 8.80 -10.11 -10.55
N PHE A 102 9.62 -11.07 -10.97
CA PHE A 102 10.91 -11.35 -10.36
C PHE A 102 11.97 -10.33 -10.78
N TYR A 103 11.67 -9.06 -10.52
CA TYR A 103 12.49 -7.89 -10.81
C TYR A 103 12.41 -6.90 -9.65
N SER A 104 13.37 -5.98 -9.58
CA SER A 104 13.34 -4.87 -8.64
C SER A 104 12.75 -3.64 -9.31
N TRP A 105 11.64 -3.10 -8.75
CA TRP A 105 11.14 -1.77 -9.06
C TRP A 105 11.58 -0.80 -7.96
N VAL A 106 12.15 0.33 -8.36
CA VAL A 106 12.65 1.34 -7.41
C VAL A 106 11.54 1.87 -6.50
N ARG A 107 10.35 2.11 -7.03
CA ARG A 107 9.14 2.49 -6.27
C ARG A 107 8.79 1.48 -5.19
N ASP A 108 8.64 0.22 -5.56
CA ASP A 108 8.27 -0.88 -4.66
C ASP A 108 9.33 -1.08 -3.58
N ALA A 109 10.59 -1.03 -3.96
CA ALA A 109 11.72 -1.13 -3.05
C ALA A 109 11.75 0.00 -2.02
N ALA A 110 11.57 1.24 -2.45
CA ALA A 110 11.56 2.40 -1.57
C ALA A 110 10.38 2.39 -0.58
N LEU A 111 9.17 2.04 -1.05
CA LEU A 111 7.98 1.92 -0.20
C LEU A 111 8.13 0.80 0.83
N THR A 112 8.69 -0.34 0.43
CA THR A 112 9.02 -1.46 1.31
C THR A 112 10.04 -1.04 2.38
N MET A 113 11.12 -0.39 1.98
CA MET A 113 12.16 0.05 2.92
C MET A 113 11.67 1.13 3.88
N LYS A 114 10.74 1.99 3.48
CA LYS A 114 10.08 2.89 4.42
C LYS A 114 9.37 2.14 5.55
N VAL A 115 8.73 1.01 5.26
CA VAL A 115 8.12 0.15 6.29
C VAL A 115 9.19 -0.43 7.21
N VAL A 116 10.29 -0.95 6.66
CA VAL A 116 11.42 -1.49 7.45
C VAL A 116 12.02 -0.41 8.36
N ILE A 117 12.29 0.77 7.81
CA ILE A 117 12.85 1.90 8.55
C ILE A 117 11.88 2.38 9.66
N SER A 118 10.58 2.21 9.50
CA SER A 118 9.56 2.65 10.47
C SER A 118 9.34 1.68 11.64
N GLN A 119 9.97 0.50 11.63
CA GLN A 119 9.83 -0.46 12.73
C GLN A 119 10.50 0.06 14.03
N GLY A 120 10.00 -0.36 15.18
CA GLY A 120 10.58 0.00 16.48
C GLY A 120 12.08 -0.35 16.56
N THR A 121 12.45 -1.57 16.18
CA THR A 121 13.84 -1.99 16.02
C THR A 121 14.26 -1.86 14.57
N LEU A 122 15.32 -1.08 14.32
CA LEU A 122 15.87 -0.89 12.98
C LEU A 122 16.82 -2.04 12.62
N ASP A 123 16.54 -2.75 11.53
CA ASP A 123 17.53 -3.59 10.89
C ASP A 123 18.47 -2.71 10.04
N ARG A 124 19.50 -2.17 10.68
CA ARG A 124 20.46 -1.29 10.04
C ARG A 124 21.18 -1.96 8.87
N THR A 125 21.58 -3.20 9.03
CA THR A 125 22.35 -3.93 8.01
C THR A 125 21.50 -4.12 6.75
N LEU A 126 20.24 -4.50 6.90
CA LEU A 126 19.32 -4.67 5.77
C LEU A 126 19.15 -3.37 4.99
N VAL A 127 18.95 -2.23 5.69
CA VAL A 127 18.78 -0.93 5.01
C VAL A 127 20.09 -0.43 4.38
N GLN A 128 21.24 -0.71 4.97
CA GLN A 128 22.54 -0.42 4.33
C GLN A 128 22.76 -1.25 3.06
N ASN A 129 22.39 -2.52 3.08
CA ASN A 129 22.47 -3.38 1.88
C ASN A 129 21.53 -2.85 0.79
N TYR A 130 20.30 -2.45 1.14
CA TYR A 130 19.38 -1.80 0.22
C TYR A 130 20.00 -0.53 -0.40
N ALA A 131 20.54 0.37 0.41
CA ALA A 131 21.16 1.60 -0.10
C ALA A 131 22.33 1.32 -1.06
N ASN A 132 23.10 0.27 -0.80
CA ASN A 132 24.19 -0.17 -1.69
C ASN A 132 23.65 -0.77 -3.00
N ALA A 133 22.57 -1.54 -2.95
CA ALA A 133 21.91 -2.08 -4.16
C ALA A 133 21.33 -0.92 -5.00
N GLU A 134 20.68 0.05 -4.37
CA GLU A 134 20.15 1.24 -5.08
C GLU A 134 21.25 2.12 -5.68
N LYS A 135 22.43 2.17 -5.06
CA LYS A 135 23.59 2.83 -5.67
C LYS A 135 24.03 2.14 -6.98
N VAL A 136 23.99 0.82 -7.02
CA VAL A 136 24.25 0.05 -8.27
C VAL A 136 23.17 0.36 -9.32
N HIS A 137 21.89 0.39 -8.93
CA HIS A 137 20.79 0.80 -9.81
C HIS A 137 21.01 2.20 -10.40
N GLN A 138 21.39 3.19 -9.59
CA GLN A 138 21.67 4.55 -10.04
C GLN A 138 22.87 4.60 -11.04
N GLN A 139 23.92 3.85 -10.77
CA GLN A 139 25.09 3.77 -11.65
C GLN A 139 24.72 3.17 -13.02
N ASN A 140 23.93 2.10 -13.01
CA ASN A 140 23.44 1.47 -14.24
C ASN A 140 22.43 2.37 -14.97
N ALA A 141 21.53 3.03 -14.26
CA ALA A 141 20.57 3.98 -14.81
C ALA A 141 21.23 5.16 -15.54
N ALA A 142 22.39 5.61 -15.09
CA ALA A 142 23.13 6.69 -15.74
C ALA A 142 23.47 6.42 -17.22
N SER A 143 23.50 5.17 -17.65
CA SER A 143 23.70 4.76 -19.05
C SER A 143 22.38 4.56 -19.82
N SER A 144 21.22 4.65 -19.15
CA SER A 144 19.90 4.56 -19.77
C SER A 144 19.47 5.92 -20.33
N SER A 145 18.66 5.92 -21.38
CA SER A 145 18.01 7.13 -21.90
C SER A 145 17.02 7.75 -20.91
N SER A 146 16.57 6.99 -19.92
CA SER A 146 15.66 7.43 -18.85
C SER A 146 16.40 7.99 -17.64
N GLY A 147 17.73 7.87 -17.59
CA GLY A 147 18.52 8.32 -16.44
C GLY A 147 17.99 7.76 -15.12
N GLN A 148 17.92 8.58 -14.07
CA GLN A 148 17.40 8.13 -12.77
C GLN A 148 15.88 7.86 -12.77
N GLY A 149 15.17 8.17 -13.84
CA GLY A 149 13.79 7.75 -14.09
C GLY A 149 13.66 6.30 -14.59
N GLU A 150 14.75 5.51 -14.64
CA GLU A 150 14.69 4.07 -14.95
C GLU A 150 13.98 3.33 -13.79
N PRO A 151 12.81 2.69 -14.04
CA PRO A 151 12.00 2.18 -12.95
C PRO A 151 12.36 0.76 -12.51
N LYS A 152 12.94 -0.07 -13.41
CA LYS A 152 12.97 -1.53 -13.29
C LYS A 152 14.35 -2.10 -13.57
N PHE A 153 14.80 -2.99 -12.70
CA PHE A 153 16.11 -3.65 -12.78
C PHE A 153 15.99 -5.16 -12.66
N ASN A 154 16.95 -5.88 -13.26
CA ASN A 154 17.08 -7.31 -13.06
C ASN A 154 17.49 -7.65 -11.61
N PRO A 155 17.30 -8.90 -11.14
CA PRO A 155 17.62 -9.29 -9.76
C PRO A 155 19.10 -9.13 -9.36
N ASP A 156 20.01 -9.04 -10.33
CA ASP A 156 21.44 -8.79 -10.15
C ASP A 156 21.81 -7.29 -10.16
N GLY A 157 20.81 -6.40 -10.29
CA GLY A 157 20.98 -4.96 -10.35
C GLY A 157 21.28 -4.40 -11.74
N SER A 158 21.42 -5.22 -12.78
CA SER A 158 21.59 -4.76 -14.15
C SER A 158 20.31 -4.15 -14.73
N LEU A 159 20.43 -3.32 -15.79
CA LEU A 159 19.29 -2.72 -16.48
C LEU A 159 18.36 -3.79 -17.06
N PHE A 160 17.07 -3.61 -16.86
CA PHE A 160 16.05 -4.32 -17.63
C PHE A 160 15.92 -3.64 -19.00
N THR A 161 16.34 -4.31 -20.06
CA THR A 161 16.41 -3.74 -21.42
C THR A 161 15.18 -4.00 -22.27
N GLY A 162 14.21 -4.77 -21.78
CA GLY A 162 12.95 -5.04 -22.48
C GLY A 162 12.06 -3.79 -22.59
N PRO A 163 11.00 -3.84 -23.45
CA PRO A 163 10.04 -2.74 -23.57
C PRO A 163 9.33 -2.49 -22.23
N TRP A 164 9.26 -1.24 -21.79
CA TRP A 164 8.63 -0.83 -20.53
C TRP A 164 8.23 0.64 -20.58
N GLY A 165 7.28 1.04 -19.74
CA GLY A 165 6.91 2.46 -19.55
C GLY A 165 8.03 3.25 -18.85
N ARG A 166 8.72 4.11 -19.58
CA ARG A 166 9.86 4.92 -19.12
C ARG A 166 9.76 6.37 -19.61
N PRO A 167 10.26 7.38 -18.86
CA PRO A 167 10.71 7.30 -17.46
C PRO A 167 9.57 7.17 -16.48
N GLN A 168 9.88 6.78 -15.21
CA GLN A 168 8.97 6.86 -14.05
C GLN A 168 9.64 7.72 -12.97
N ASN A 169 9.28 8.99 -12.93
CA ASN A 169 9.96 10.00 -12.12
C ASN A 169 9.47 10.08 -10.66
N ASP A 170 8.59 9.15 -10.23
CA ASP A 170 8.25 8.91 -8.83
C ASP A 170 9.36 8.15 -8.08
N SER A 171 10.07 7.31 -8.80
CA SER A 171 11.07 6.36 -8.29
C SER A 171 12.22 7.03 -7.52
N PRO A 172 12.96 8.02 -8.07
CA PRO A 172 14.03 8.69 -7.34
C PRO A 172 13.52 9.48 -6.14
N ALA A 173 12.31 10.05 -6.22
CA ALA A 173 11.71 10.78 -5.10
C ALA A 173 11.41 9.87 -3.90
N LEU A 174 10.85 8.69 -4.16
CA LEU A 174 10.55 7.71 -3.12
C LEU A 174 11.82 7.15 -2.49
N ARG A 175 12.86 6.86 -3.31
CA ARG A 175 14.16 6.37 -2.83
C ARG A 175 14.85 7.41 -1.96
N ALA A 176 14.93 8.67 -2.40
CA ALA A 176 15.47 9.76 -1.59
C ALA A 176 14.75 9.89 -0.25
N SER A 177 13.41 9.89 -0.25
CA SER A 177 12.59 9.99 0.96
C SER A 177 12.85 8.83 1.94
N ALA A 178 12.99 7.60 1.46
CA ALA A 178 13.30 6.44 2.30
C ALA A 178 14.70 6.56 2.93
N LEU A 179 15.70 6.93 2.14
CA LEU A 179 17.08 7.03 2.61
C LEU A 179 17.33 8.26 3.50
N ILE A 180 16.62 9.37 3.30
CA ILE A 180 16.62 10.52 4.23
C ILE A 180 16.09 10.08 5.60
N ALA A 181 14.99 9.34 5.65
CA ALA A 181 14.45 8.81 6.90
C ALA A 181 15.44 7.86 7.59
N PHE A 182 16.14 7.02 6.84
CA PHE A 182 17.20 6.16 7.36
C PHE A 182 18.37 6.98 7.93
N ALA A 183 18.88 7.96 7.17
CA ALA A 183 19.98 8.82 7.60
C ALA A 183 19.66 9.56 8.92
N LYS A 184 18.44 10.10 9.04
CA LYS A 184 17.97 10.72 10.28
C LYS A 184 17.97 9.72 11.45
N ARG A 185 17.59 8.48 11.20
CA ARG A 185 17.45 7.45 12.24
C ARG A 185 18.79 6.92 12.75
N ILE A 186 19.83 6.85 11.89
CA ILE A 186 21.18 6.38 12.29
C ILE A 186 22.10 7.53 12.74
N GLY A 187 21.69 8.79 12.53
CA GLY A 187 22.45 9.99 12.87
C GLY A 187 23.19 10.58 11.67
N LEU A 188 23.08 11.90 11.50
CA LEU A 188 23.60 12.60 10.32
C LEU A 188 25.13 12.60 10.21
N THR A 189 25.85 12.38 11.30
CA THR A 189 27.32 12.28 11.34
C THR A 189 27.82 10.85 11.15
N ASP A 190 26.92 9.88 11.01
CA ASP A 190 27.30 8.49 10.78
C ASP A 190 28.15 8.36 9.50
N PRO A 191 29.27 7.59 9.53
CA PRO A 191 30.13 7.41 8.36
C PRO A 191 29.42 6.87 7.12
N PHE A 192 28.35 6.09 7.27
CA PHE A 192 27.57 5.62 6.15
C PHE A 192 26.75 6.75 5.50
N VAL A 193 26.24 7.68 6.32
CA VAL A 193 25.53 8.87 5.81
C VAL A 193 26.50 9.76 5.04
N THR A 194 27.61 10.15 5.63
CA THR A 194 28.57 11.09 5.04
C THR A 194 29.44 10.46 3.93
N GLY A 195 29.57 9.12 3.89
CA GLY A 195 30.34 8.39 2.90
C GLY A 195 29.55 7.92 1.70
N THR A 196 28.31 7.45 1.93
CA THR A 196 27.50 6.75 0.90
C THR A 196 26.22 7.52 0.56
N LEU A 197 25.48 8.03 1.57
CA LEU A 197 24.15 8.56 1.33
C LEU A 197 24.15 9.99 0.83
N TYR A 198 24.98 10.87 1.38
CA TYR A 198 24.98 12.28 1.02
C TYR A 198 26.35 12.94 1.08
N LYS A 199 26.71 13.58 0.00
CA LYS A 199 27.78 14.59 -0.11
C LYS A 199 27.23 15.74 -0.93
N SER A 200 27.65 16.98 -0.59
CA SER A 200 27.27 18.19 -1.36
C SER A 200 27.80 18.16 -2.80
N ASP A 201 28.94 17.51 -3.03
CA ASP A 201 29.50 17.29 -4.36
C ASP A 201 28.75 16.16 -5.08
N LEU A 202 28.04 16.52 -6.14
CA LEU A 202 27.28 15.57 -6.97
C LEU A 202 28.20 14.52 -7.64
N SER A 203 29.42 14.89 -7.99
CA SER A 203 30.39 13.98 -8.62
C SER A 203 30.77 12.79 -7.73
N ALA A 204 30.55 12.90 -6.41
CA ALA A 204 30.76 11.81 -5.48
C ALA A 204 29.78 10.64 -5.64
N GLY A 205 28.69 10.80 -6.42
CA GLY A 205 27.70 9.76 -6.69
C GLY A 205 27.04 9.23 -5.41
N SER A 206 26.71 10.12 -4.45
CA SER A 206 26.01 9.76 -3.23
C SER A 206 24.50 9.63 -3.48
N VAL A 207 23.88 8.59 -2.91
CA VAL A 207 22.57 8.11 -3.36
C VAL A 207 21.47 9.17 -3.23
N ILE A 208 21.36 9.82 -2.07
CA ILE A 208 20.33 10.84 -1.80
C ILE A 208 20.55 12.08 -2.68
N LYS A 209 21.79 12.54 -2.79
CA LYS A 209 22.10 13.74 -3.59
C LYS A 209 21.75 13.52 -5.06
N THR A 210 22.15 12.39 -5.63
CA THR A 210 21.84 12.01 -7.02
C THR A 210 20.33 12.04 -7.29
N ASP A 211 19.53 11.47 -6.40
CA ASP A 211 18.07 11.46 -6.55
C ASP A 211 17.45 12.85 -6.43
N LEU A 212 17.87 13.64 -5.43
CA LEU A 212 17.31 14.98 -5.21
C LEU A 212 17.65 15.92 -6.37
N GLU A 213 18.87 15.83 -6.92
CA GLU A 213 19.23 16.58 -8.11
C GLU A 213 18.37 16.18 -9.31
N TRP A 214 18.18 14.87 -9.53
CA TRP A 214 17.29 14.41 -10.59
C TRP A 214 15.88 14.95 -10.40
N VAL A 215 15.26 14.75 -9.25
CA VAL A 215 13.90 15.22 -8.96
C VAL A 215 13.77 16.71 -9.16
N SER A 216 14.73 17.53 -8.68
CA SER A 216 14.66 18.97 -8.74
C SER A 216 14.75 19.52 -10.18
N HIS A 217 15.35 18.77 -11.11
CA HIS A 217 15.52 19.18 -12.51
C HIS A 217 14.51 18.53 -13.47
N HIS A 218 13.86 17.41 -13.07
CA HIS A 218 13.02 16.59 -13.95
C HIS A 218 11.55 16.47 -13.51
N TRP A 219 11.11 17.19 -12.49
CA TRP A 219 9.71 17.07 -12.01
C TRP A 219 8.67 17.59 -13.03
N GLN A 220 9.08 18.40 -13.99
CA GLN A 220 8.22 18.93 -15.06
C GLN A 220 8.12 17.99 -16.26
N ASP A 221 9.02 17.01 -16.34
CA ASP A 221 9.08 16.11 -17.48
C ASP A 221 7.86 15.15 -17.46
N SER A 222 7.38 14.83 -18.64
CA SER A 222 6.35 13.81 -18.80
C SER A 222 6.87 12.45 -18.32
N SER A 223 6.10 11.77 -17.52
CA SER A 223 6.45 10.48 -16.89
C SER A 223 5.35 9.46 -17.14
N PHE A 224 5.69 8.18 -17.15
CA PHE A 224 4.66 7.17 -16.96
C PHE A 224 4.15 7.21 -15.52
N ASP A 225 2.89 6.83 -15.35
CA ASP A 225 2.23 6.71 -14.05
C ASP A 225 2.77 5.50 -13.25
N LEU A 226 2.37 5.41 -11.97
CA LEU A 226 2.77 4.28 -11.12
C LEU A 226 2.19 2.93 -11.58
N TRP A 227 1.17 2.96 -12.47
CA TRP A 227 0.61 1.74 -13.10
C TRP A 227 1.34 1.36 -14.38
N GLU A 228 2.28 2.19 -14.84
CA GLU A 228 3.15 1.96 -16.01
C GLU A 228 2.40 1.95 -17.36
N GLU A 229 1.22 2.59 -17.40
CA GLU A 229 0.29 2.51 -18.52
C GLU A 229 0.19 3.78 -19.35
N VAL A 230 0.24 4.94 -18.71
CA VAL A 230 -0.04 6.22 -19.37
C VAL A 230 1.03 7.27 -19.06
N GLN A 231 1.41 8.01 -20.09
CA GLN A 231 2.40 9.07 -19.98
C GLN A 231 1.71 10.43 -19.83
N GLY A 232 2.17 11.24 -18.89
CA GLY A 232 1.59 12.56 -18.61
C GLY A 232 2.15 13.19 -17.34
N ALA A 233 1.42 14.16 -16.80
CA ALA A 233 1.64 14.68 -15.45
C ALA A 233 0.72 13.94 -14.47
N HIS A 234 1.28 13.38 -13.40
CA HIS A 234 0.56 12.52 -12.46
C HIS A 234 0.56 13.10 -11.04
N PHE A 235 -0.61 13.09 -10.40
CA PHE A 235 -0.76 13.57 -9.04
C PHE A 235 0.16 12.81 -8.06
N PHE A 236 0.19 11.48 -8.14
CA PHE A 236 1.04 10.63 -7.30
C PHE A 236 2.52 11.03 -7.43
N THR A 237 3.03 11.08 -8.66
CA THR A 237 4.44 11.41 -8.94
C THR A 237 4.80 12.78 -8.38
N LEU A 238 3.99 13.80 -8.64
CA LEU A 238 4.22 15.15 -8.15
C LEU A 238 4.12 15.26 -6.62
N ALA A 239 3.20 14.53 -6.00
CA ALA A 239 3.06 14.53 -4.54
C ALA A 239 4.31 13.96 -3.84
N VAL A 240 4.84 12.83 -4.32
CA VAL A 240 6.05 12.23 -3.75
C VAL A 240 7.31 13.02 -4.09
N GLN A 241 7.39 13.63 -5.29
CA GLN A 241 8.49 14.53 -5.67
C GLN A 241 8.52 15.77 -4.78
N ARG A 242 7.36 16.39 -4.54
CA ARG A 242 7.27 17.52 -3.62
C ARG A 242 7.74 17.13 -2.22
N ARG A 243 7.30 15.97 -1.72
CA ARG A 243 7.72 15.48 -0.39
C ARG A 243 9.23 15.28 -0.32
N ALA A 244 9.81 14.64 -1.32
CA ALA A 244 11.25 14.44 -1.40
C ALA A 244 12.02 15.75 -1.41
N LEU A 245 11.56 16.75 -2.15
CA LEU A 245 12.20 18.07 -2.22
C LEU A 245 12.10 18.84 -0.90
N VAL A 246 10.94 18.79 -0.20
CA VAL A 246 10.79 19.43 1.13
C VAL A 246 11.70 18.77 2.16
N ASP A 247 11.74 17.43 2.21
CA ASP A 247 12.61 16.69 3.13
C ASP A 247 14.07 16.84 2.75
N GLY A 248 14.35 16.82 1.44
CA GLY A 248 15.68 17.05 0.87
C GLY A 248 16.25 18.42 1.21
N ALA A 249 15.43 19.46 1.16
CA ALA A 249 15.85 20.81 1.54
C ALA A 249 16.23 20.89 3.03
N LYS A 250 15.39 20.34 3.92
CA LYS A 250 15.69 20.25 5.38
C LYS A 250 16.96 19.44 5.62
N PHE A 251 17.09 18.32 4.91
CA PHE A 251 18.23 17.42 5.02
C PHE A 251 19.53 18.08 4.50
N ALA A 252 19.51 18.71 3.33
CA ALA A 252 20.66 19.43 2.76
C ALA A 252 21.14 20.56 3.70
N THR A 253 20.20 21.29 4.32
CA THR A 253 20.56 22.28 5.36
C THR A 253 21.33 21.62 6.50
N SER A 254 20.85 20.49 7.00
CA SER A 254 21.50 19.74 8.09
C SER A 254 22.86 19.14 7.70
N MET A 255 23.06 18.93 6.39
CA MET A 255 24.32 18.42 5.81
C MET A 255 25.25 19.54 5.31
N SER A 256 25.01 20.79 5.69
CA SER A 256 25.81 21.97 5.32
C SER A 256 25.87 22.24 3.81
N ASP A 257 24.76 21.97 3.10
CA ASP A 257 24.59 22.25 1.67
C ASP A 257 23.43 23.27 1.44
N PRO A 258 23.64 24.57 1.83
CA PRO A 258 22.57 25.57 1.78
C PRO A 258 22.14 25.95 0.36
N GLY A 259 23.02 25.79 -0.62
CA GLY A 259 22.73 26.04 -2.04
C GLY A 259 21.65 25.06 -2.55
N ALA A 260 21.86 23.77 -2.34
CA ALA A 260 20.89 22.73 -2.66
C ALA A 260 19.59 22.90 -1.87
N ALA A 261 19.67 23.21 -0.57
CA ALA A 261 18.50 23.45 0.27
C ALA A 261 17.60 24.58 -0.29
N THR A 262 18.20 25.69 -0.72
CA THR A 262 17.48 26.81 -1.32
C THR A 262 16.79 26.37 -2.63
N TYR A 263 17.53 25.70 -3.50
CA TYR A 263 17.01 25.26 -4.79
C TYR A 263 15.87 24.24 -4.64
N TYR A 264 16.03 23.24 -3.78
CA TYR A 264 14.98 22.24 -3.54
C TYR A 264 13.70 22.87 -2.98
N ASN A 265 13.81 23.86 -2.08
CA ASN A 265 12.64 24.60 -1.57
C ASN A 265 11.92 25.37 -2.70
N GLN A 266 12.66 25.99 -3.62
CA GLN A 266 12.08 26.70 -4.77
C GLN A 266 11.32 25.71 -5.67
N GLN A 267 11.93 24.56 -5.97
CA GLN A 267 11.28 23.52 -6.78
C GLN A 267 10.05 22.91 -6.06
N ALA A 268 10.13 22.65 -4.76
CA ALA A 268 9.01 22.16 -3.97
C ALA A 268 7.80 23.12 -3.99
N ALA A 269 8.07 24.46 -3.97
CA ALA A 269 7.02 25.47 -4.08
C ALA A 269 6.37 25.46 -5.49
N ALA A 270 7.16 25.29 -6.54
CA ALA A 270 6.67 25.19 -7.91
C ALA A 270 5.81 23.92 -8.10
N VAL A 271 6.27 22.77 -7.59
CA VAL A 271 5.49 21.51 -7.61
C VAL A 271 4.18 21.66 -6.83
N LYS A 272 4.19 22.36 -5.67
CA LYS A 272 2.96 22.64 -4.91
C LYS A 272 1.95 23.43 -5.75
N THR A 273 2.40 24.43 -6.49
CA THR A 273 1.55 25.20 -7.41
C THR A 273 0.97 24.31 -8.51
N LYS A 274 1.77 23.45 -9.11
CA LYS A 274 1.30 22.49 -10.12
C LYS A 274 0.28 21.50 -9.55
N LEU A 275 0.47 20.99 -8.34
CA LEU A 275 -0.47 20.08 -7.68
C LEU A 275 -1.87 20.69 -7.54
N GLN A 276 -2.01 22.02 -7.30
CA GLN A 276 -3.33 22.63 -7.17
C GLN A 276 -4.18 22.49 -8.46
N THR A 277 -3.56 22.35 -9.60
CA THR A 277 -4.28 22.21 -10.88
C THR A 277 -4.97 20.85 -11.06
N PHE A 278 -4.69 19.88 -10.19
CA PHE A 278 -5.33 18.56 -10.22
C PHE A 278 -6.70 18.51 -9.54
N TRP A 279 -7.05 19.53 -8.74
CA TRP A 279 -8.39 19.60 -8.17
C TRP A 279 -9.41 20.00 -9.22
N ASP A 280 -10.31 19.10 -9.55
CA ASP A 280 -11.45 19.35 -10.43
C ASP A 280 -12.65 19.76 -9.58
N SER A 281 -12.93 21.06 -9.51
CA SER A 281 -14.04 21.60 -8.74
C SER A 281 -15.42 21.27 -9.35
N GLY A 282 -15.48 21.03 -10.65
CA GLY A 282 -16.71 20.65 -11.35
C GLY A 282 -17.14 19.23 -11.00
N ASN A 283 -16.18 18.32 -11.00
CA ASN A 283 -16.42 16.93 -10.63
C ASN A 283 -16.24 16.65 -9.13
N GLY A 284 -15.61 17.57 -8.38
CA GLY A 284 -15.44 17.47 -6.91
C GLY A 284 -14.52 16.33 -6.49
N TYR A 285 -13.44 16.07 -7.23
CA TYR A 285 -12.38 15.16 -6.87
C TYR A 285 -11.01 15.58 -7.48
N ILE A 286 -9.94 15.00 -6.97
CA ILE A 286 -8.59 15.20 -7.47
C ILE A 286 -8.37 14.28 -8.66
N GLN A 287 -8.02 14.85 -9.82
CA GLN A 287 -7.65 14.10 -11.01
C GLN A 287 -6.31 13.37 -10.78
N ALA A 288 -6.22 12.11 -11.15
CA ALA A 288 -4.97 11.34 -11.02
C ALA A 288 -3.89 11.81 -12.00
N TYR A 289 -4.31 12.32 -13.17
CA TYR A 289 -3.41 12.69 -14.26
C TYR A 289 -3.99 13.82 -15.10
N GLN A 290 -3.11 14.47 -15.86
CA GLN A 290 -3.45 15.48 -16.87
C GLN A 290 -2.86 15.09 -18.23
N GLY A 291 -3.58 15.42 -19.31
CA GLY A 291 -3.16 15.09 -20.67
C GLY A 291 -3.48 13.65 -21.10
N VAL A 292 -4.27 12.90 -20.32
CA VAL A 292 -4.72 11.54 -20.64
C VAL A 292 -6.21 11.58 -20.97
N SER A 293 -6.61 10.90 -22.05
CA SER A 293 -7.99 10.76 -22.50
C SER A 293 -8.51 9.33 -22.27
N GLY A 294 -9.84 9.17 -22.27
CA GLY A 294 -10.49 7.85 -22.18
C GLY A 294 -10.58 7.27 -20.77
N ARG A 295 -10.18 8.04 -19.73
CA ARG A 295 -10.30 7.67 -18.31
C ARG A 295 -10.90 8.82 -17.52
N SER A 296 -11.65 8.51 -16.47
CA SER A 296 -12.25 9.51 -15.58
C SER A 296 -11.23 10.32 -14.78
N GLY A 297 -10.05 9.76 -14.55
CA GLY A 297 -9.05 10.32 -13.63
C GLY A 297 -9.35 10.06 -12.16
N LEU A 298 -10.41 9.31 -11.85
CA LEU A 298 -10.74 8.87 -10.50
C LEU A 298 -10.01 7.55 -10.21
N ASP A 299 -8.93 7.61 -9.44
CA ASP A 299 -7.92 6.57 -9.37
C ASP A 299 -7.33 6.42 -7.94
N CYS A 300 -6.98 5.18 -7.58
CA CYS A 300 -6.30 4.80 -6.34
C CYS A 300 -4.99 5.58 -6.13
N SER A 301 -4.29 5.93 -7.20
CA SER A 301 -3.04 6.69 -7.14
C SER A 301 -3.16 8.02 -6.39
N VAL A 302 -4.37 8.61 -6.37
CA VAL A 302 -4.63 9.83 -5.59
C VAL A 302 -4.58 9.54 -4.09
N MET A 303 -5.16 8.41 -3.63
CA MET A 303 -5.08 7.99 -2.23
C MET A 303 -3.63 7.71 -1.84
N LEU A 304 -2.90 6.98 -2.68
CA LEU A 304 -1.48 6.69 -2.47
C LEU A 304 -0.63 7.98 -2.46
N GLY A 305 -0.89 8.92 -3.37
CA GLY A 305 -0.20 10.21 -3.41
C GLY A 305 -0.42 11.03 -2.14
N ALA A 306 -1.66 11.11 -1.66
CA ALA A 306 -1.99 11.78 -0.41
C ALA A 306 -1.29 11.12 0.80
N LEU A 307 -1.23 9.77 0.84
CA LEU A 307 -0.62 9.01 1.93
C LEU A 307 0.92 9.07 1.93
N LYS A 308 1.55 9.21 0.77
CA LYS A 308 3.03 9.20 0.66
C LYS A 308 3.62 10.61 0.48
N GLY A 309 2.78 11.61 0.18
CA GLY A 309 3.19 13.01 -0.09
C GLY A 309 3.11 13.96 1.10
N TRP A 310 2.50 13.60 2.24
CA TRP A 310 2.32 14.50 3.37
C TRP A 310 3.44 14.40 4.43
N ASP A 311 3.54 15.41 5.28
CA ASP A 311 4.48 15.43 6.41
C ASP A 311 3.90 14.67 7.61
N THR A 312 4.31 13.42 7.80
CA THR A 312 3.80 12.56 8.88
C THR A 312 4.19 13.01 10.29
N THR A 313 5.08 13.99 10.41
CA THR A 313 5.45 14.62 11.69
C THR A 313 4.54 15.79 12.06
N ASN A 314 3.65 16.20 11.16
CA ASN A 314 2.82 17.39 11.33
C ASN A 314 1.33 17.09 11.05
N ALA A 315 0.55 16.90 12.12
CA ALA A 315 -0.89 16.66 12.02
C ALA A 315 -1.67 17.78 11.29
N THR A 316 -1.14 19.01 11.23
CA THR A 316 -1.73 20.11 10.47
C THR A 316 -1.58 19.88 8.96
N ALA A 317 -0.46 19.32 8.50
CA ALA A 317 -0.26 18.99 7.11
C ALA A 317 -1.26 17.94 6.60
N ALA A 318 -1.69 17.02 7.47
CA ALA A 318 -2.66 15.99 7.12
C ALA A 318 -4.03 16.55 6.71
N VAL A 319 -4.44 17.71 7.24
CA VAL A 319 -5.74 18.36 6.93
C VAL A 319 -5.60 19.53 5.97
N ASP A 320 -4.38 19.87 5.53
CA ASP A 320 -4.14 20.99 4.62
C ASP A 320 -4.59 20.63 3.20
N ALA A 321 -5.64 21.29 2.73
CA ALA A 321 -6.16 21.11 1.37
C ALA A 321 -5.22 21.60 0.28
N THR A 322 -4.23 22.46 0.62
CA THR A 322 -3.19 22.93 -0.31
C THR A 322 -2.00 21.98 -0.39
N GLU A 323 -1.88 21.10 0.59
CA GLU A 323 -0.87 20.02 0.64
C GLU A 323 -1.48 18.67 0.21
N PHE A 324 -2.79 18.62 -0.01
CA PHE A 324 -3.54 17.38 -0.26
C PHE A 324 -3.26 16.30 0.78
N GLY A 325 -3.18 16.70 2.05
CA GLY A 325 -3.00 15.77 3.15
C GLY A 325 -4.14 14.75 3.23
N PRO A 326 -3.89 13.53 3.74
CA PRO A 326 -4.85 12.42 3.67
C PRO A 326 -6.17 12.67 4.43
N ALA A 327 -6.19 13.60 5.38
CA ALA A 327 -7.39 14.03 6.12
C ALA A 327 -7.96 15.35 5.60
N SER A 328 -7.47 15.90 4.48
CA SER A 328 -8.00 17.13 3.90
C SER A 328 -9.37 16.91 3.24
N ASP A 329 -10.14 17.96 3.14
CA ASP A 329 -11.49 17.92 2.58
C ASP A 329 -11.52 17.45 1.13
N LYS A 330 -10.55 17.86 0.30
CA LYS A 330 -10.43 17.43 -1.10
C LYS A 330 -10.11 15.93 -1.23
N VAL A 331 -9.21 15.41 -0.39
CA VAL A 331 -8.86 13.99 -0.40
C VAL A 331 -10.03 13.15 0.11
N LEU A 332 -10.73 13.57 1.16
CA LEU A 332 -11.91 12.87 1.67
C LEU A 332 -13.07 12.88 0.66
N ALA A 333 -13.29 13.99 -0.05
CA ALA A 333 -14.28 14.05 -1.13
C ALA A 333 -13.91 13.08 -2.27
N THR A 334 -12.62 13.04 -2.65
CA THR A 334 -12.10 12.10 -3.66
C THR A 334 -12.25 10.66 -3.20
N HIS A 335 -11.89 10.34 -1.96
CA HIS A 335 -12.05 9.01 -1.36
C HIS A 335 -13.49 8.49 -1.50
N LYS A 336 -14.48 9.32 -1.17
CA LYS A 336 -15.89 8.92 -1.30
C LYS A 336 -16.24 8.56 -2.74
N LYS A 337 -15.91 9.42 -3.70
CA LYS A 337 -16.22 9.19 -5.11
C LYS A 337 -15.48 7.96 -5.66
N TYR A 338 -14.22 7.81 -5.30
CA TYR A 338 -13.40 6.65 -5.67
C TYR A 338 -14.00 5.34 -5.14
N VAL A 339 -14.33 5.26 -3.87
CA VAL A 339 -14.94 4.05 -3.29
C VAL A 339 -16.32 3.77 -3.89
N ASP A 340 -17.13 4.80 -4.10
CA ASP A 340 -18.47 4.64 -4.67
C ASP A 340 -18.44 4.12 -6.11
N SER A 341 -17.40 4.41 -6.90
CA SER A 341 -17.26 3.93 -8.28
C SER A 341 -17.10 2.41 -8.38
N PHE A 342 -16.68 1.73 -7.31
CA PHE A 342 -16.51 0.28 -7.28
C PHE A 342 -17.70 -0.50 -6.70
N ARG A 343 -18.72 0.17 -6.12
CA ARG A 343 -19.81 -0.52 -5.41
C ARG A 343 -20.56 -1.51 -6.29
N SER A 344 -20.87 -1.10 -7.52
CA SER A 344 -21.57 -1.95 -8.51
C SER A 344 -20.65 -2.59 -9.55
N LEU A 345 -19.35 -2.21 -9.54
CA LEU A 345 -18.41 -2.65 -10.57
C LEU A 345 -17.97 -4.10 -10.37
N TYR A 346 -17.79 -4.52 -9.13
CA TYR A 346 -17.33 -5.86 -8.78
C TYR A 346 -18.46 -6.70 -8.17
N ALA A 347 -18.68 -7.91 -8.69
CA ALA A 347 -19.74 -8.80 -8.19
C ALA A 347 -19.59 -9.12 -6.70
N ILE A 348 -18.33 -9.26 -6.22
CA ILE A 348 -18.04 -9.52 -4.79
C ILE A 348 -18.49 -8.39 -3.86
N ASN A 349 -18.71 -7.17 -4.37
CA ASN A 349 -19.18 -6.04 -3.59
C ASN A 349 -20.70 -6.06 -3.35
N ASN A 350 -21.46 -6.88 -4.08
CA ASN A 350 -22.91 -7.05 -3.92
C ASN A 350 -23.71 -5.72 -3.88
N ASN A 351 -23.25 -4.70 -4.59
CA ASN A 351 -23.82 -3.34 -4.55
C ASN A 351 -23.92 -2.76 -3.13
N ALA A 352 -23.01 -3.11 -2.22
CA ALA A 352 -23.06 -2.69 -0.83
C ALA A 352 -23.09 -1.15 -0.74
N ALA A 353 -24.16 -0.63 -0.12
CA ALA A 353 -24.37 0.80 0.02
C ALA A 353 -23.39 1.45 1.03
N ALA A 354 -23.09 2.76 0.84
CA ALA A 354 -22.36 3.52 1.83
C ALA A 354 -23.13 3.53 3.18
N PRO A 355 -22.43 3.50 4.34
CA PRO A 355 -20.98 3.62 4.51
C PRO A 355 -20.22 2.28 4.52
N ASN A 356 -20.79 1.17 4.04
CA ASN A 356 -20.06 -0.08 4.02
C ASN A 356 -18.82 0.04 3.12
N ALA A 357 -17.71 -0.56 3.55
CA ALA A 357 -16.53 -0.73 2.73
C ALA A 357 -16.82 -1.69 1.55
N VAL A 358 -16.10 -1.52 0.46
CA VAL A 358 -16.14 -2.38 -0.72
C VAL A 358 -14.72 -2.62 -1.24
N ALA A 359 -14.49 -3.72 -1.91
CA ALA A 359 -13.23 -3.97 -2.60
C ALA A 359 -13.01 -2.89 -3.67
N THR A 360 -11.80 -2.34 -3.75
CA THR A 360 -11.44 -1.29 -4.71
C THR A 360 -10.24 -1.69 -5.55
N GLY A 361 -10.22 -1.28 -6.81
CA GLY A 361 -9.13 -1.50 -7.75
C GLY A 361 -8.40 -0.21 -8.09
N ARG A 362 -7.61 -0.21 -9.18
CA ARG A 362 -6.83 0.96 -9.58
C ARG A 362 -7.74 2.12 -10.00
N TYR A 363 -8.58 1.91 -10.98
CA TYR A 363 -9.59 2.84 -11.52
C TYR A 363 -10.72 2.06 -12.18
N GLN A 364 -11.87 2.71 -12.40
CA GLN A 364 -13.08 1.98 -12.84
C GLN A 364 -12.99 1.44 -14.29
N GLU A 365 -12.20 2.08 -15.14
CA GLU A 365 -11.99 1.70 -16.55
C GLU A 365 -10.87 0.66 -16.72
N ASP A 366 -10.33 0.14 -15.61
CA ASP A 366 -9.23 -0.81 -15.62
C ASP A 366 -9.59 -2.10 -16.36
N VAL A 367 -8.66 -2.56 -17.19
CA VAL A 367 -8.78 -3.80 -17.96
C VAL A 367 -7.68 -4.82 -17.65
N TYR A 368 -6.69 -4.45 -16.83
CA TYR A 368 -5.64 -5.37 -16.38
C TYR A 368 -6.23 -6.41 -15.42
N ASP A 369 -5.95 -7.69 -15.67
CA ASP A 369 -6.54 -8.81 -14.92
C ASP A 369 -5.51 -9.63 -14.12
N GLY A 370 -4.34 -9.04 -13.90
CA GLY A 370 -3.26 -9.68 -13.17
C GLY A 370 -2.28 -10.48 -14.03
N ASN A 371 -2.52 -10.61 -15.33
CA ASN A 371 -1.59 -11.24 -16.27
C ASN A 371 -1.75 -10.76 -17.72
N GLY A 372 -2.89 -10.18 -18.06
CA GLY A 372 -3.24 -9.68 -19.38
C GLY A 372 -4.28 -8.58 -19.28
N THR A 373 -5.12 -8.48 -20.32
CA THR A 373 -6.17 -7.47 -20.41
C THR A 373 -7.52 -8.11 -20.68
N SER A 374 -8.43 -7.99 -19.72
CA SER A 374 -9.84 -8.39 -19.86
C SER A 374 -10.73 -7.46 -19.04
N GLN A 375 -10.77 -7.62 -17.74
CA GLN A 375 -11.53 -6.80 -16.81
C GLN A 375 -10.70 -6.58 -15.55
N GLY A 376 -10.47 -5.31 -15.16
CA GLY A 376 -9.75 -4.96 -13.96
C GLY A 376 -10.35 -5.57 -12.69
N ASN A 377 -9.50 -5.91 -11.76
CA ASN A 377 -9.81 -6.57 -10.50
C ASN A 377 -9.63 -5.61 -9.31
N PRO A 378 -10.19 -5.93 -8.14
CA PRO A 378 -9.78 -5.28 -6.91
C PRO A 378 -8.33 -5.63 -6.54
N TRP A 379 -7.62 -4.60 -6.04
CA TRP A 379 -6.23 -4.71 -5.62
C TRP A 379 -6.11 -4.63 -4.11
N PHE A 380 -5.24 -5.46 -3.52
CA PHE A 380 -4.95 -5.40 -2.09
C PHE A 380 -4.44 -4.03 -1.67
N ILE A 381 -3.49 -3.44 -2.43
CA ILE A 381 -2.93 -2.11 -2.12
C ILE A 381 -3.97 -1.00 -2.19
N CYS A 382 -4.90 -1.05 -3.14
CA CYS A 382 -5.92 -0.02 -3.32
C CYS A 382 -6.99 -0.09 -2.22
N THR A 383 -7.43 -1.30 -1.85
CA THR A 383 -8.37 -1.52 -0.76
C THR A 383 -7.74 -1.11 0.59
N LEU A 384 -6.45 -1.38 0.80
CA LEU A 384 -5.71 -0.93 1.98
C LEU A 384 -5.47 0.58 1.98
N ALA A 385 -5.20 1.22 0.83
CA ALA A 385 -5.05 2.67 0.75
C ALA A 385 -6.34 3.40 1.15
N ALA A 386 -7.51 2.87 0.75
CA ALA A 386 -8.79 3.40 1.20
C ALA A 386 -8.96 3.30 2.73
N ALA A 387 -8.53 2.20 3.34
CA ALA A 387 -8.50 2.03 4.80
C ALA A 387 -7.51 2.99 5.48
N GLU A 388 -6.29 3.12 4.94
CA GLU A 388 -5.20 3.92 5.51
C GLU A 388 -5.56 5.42 5.55
N VAL A 389 -6.23 5.94 4.52
CA VAL A 389 -6.76 7.32 4.50
C VAL A 389 -7.73 7.54 5.66
N LEU A 390 -8.68 6.65 5.89
CA LEU A 390 -9.65 6.77 6.97
C LEU A 390 -9.00 6.62 8.36
N ASN A 391 -8.12 5.66 8.55
CA ASN A 391 -7.37 5.49 9.79
C ASN A 391 -6.53 6.72 10.11
N THR A 392 -5.88 7.31 9.11
CA THR A 392 -5.12 8.55 9.27
C THR A 392 -6.04 9.72 9.63
N ALA A 393 -7.18 9.86 8.94
CA ALA A 393 -8.15 10.94 9.23
C ALA A 393 -8.70 10.86 10.66
N VAL A 394 -9.03 9.65 11.14
CA VAL A 394 -9.50 9.43 12.53
C VAL A 394 -8.41 9.76 13.53
N SER A 395 -7.20 9.27 13.30
CA SER A 395 -6.06 9.52 14.19
C SER A 395 -5.71 11.00 14.29
N VAL A 396 -5.68 11.69 13.15
CA VAL A 396 -5.42 13.13 13.08
C VAL A 396 -6.54 13.94 13.76
N ALA A 397 -7.81 13.58 13.56
CA ALA A 397 -8.92 14.23 14.24
C ALA A 397 -8.82 14.10 15.77
N ASN A 398 -8.45 12.92 16.26
CA ASN A 398 -8.23 12.66 17.69
C ASN A 398 -7.04 13.48 18.23
N ALA A 399 -5.91 13.49 17.52
CA ALA A 399 -4.71 14.24 17.92
C ALA A 399 -4.94 15.75 17.95
N ARG A 400 -5.77 16.27 17.03
CA ARG A 400 -6.13 17.70 16.98
C ARG A 400 -7.24 18.09 17.96
N GLY A 401 -7.94 17.12 18.55
CA GLY A 401 -9.11 17.37 19.40
C GLY A 401 -10.30 17.98 18.65
N SER A 402 -10.31 17.93 17.31
CA SER A 402 -11.38 18.49 16.49
C SER A 402 -11.40 17.91 15.07
N LEU A 403 -12.58 17.98 14.43
CA LEU A 403 -12.83 17.57 13.06
C LEU A 403 -13.57 18.69 12.33
N ALA A 404 -12.96 19.17 11.21
CA ALA A 404 -13.57 20.19 10.37
C ALA A 404 -14.34 19.54 9.21
N VAL A 405 -15.56 19.96 8.99
CA VAL A 405 -16.41 19.60 7.85
C VAL A 405 -16.61 20.85 7.01
N THR A 406 -16.14 20.84 5.77
CA THR A 406 -16.35 21.90 4.79
C THR A 406 -17.47 21.52 3.82
N SER A 407 -17.90 22.46 2.97
CA SER A 407 -18.85 22.15 1.89
C SER A 407 -18.30 21.05 0.94
N THR A 408 -16.98 21.02 0.72
CA THR A 408 -16.29 20.02 -0.10
C THR A 408 -16.36 18.62 0.50
N SER A 409 -16.09 18.48 1.80
CA SER A 409 -16.07 17.17 2.48
C SER A 409 -17.45 16.76 3.04
N LEU A 410 -18.44 17.64 3.01
CA LEU A 410 -19.77 17.35 3.58
C LEU A 410 -20.42 16.08 3.01
N PRO A 411 -20.42 15.82 1.70
CA PRO A 411 -20.96 14.56 1.17
C PRO A 411 -20.25 13.30 1.71
N PHE A 412 -18.94 13.38 1.97
CA PHE A 412 -18.17 12.30 2.58
C PHE A 412 -18.65 12.04 4.02
N TYR A 413 -18.85 13.09 4.84
CA TYR A 413 -19.27 12.90 6.23
C TYR A 413 -20.74 12.50 6.38
N ARG A 414 -21.60 12.91 5.44
CA ARG A 414 -23.02 12.53 5.44
C ARG A 414 -23.29 11.06 5.24
N GLN A 415 -22.33 10.29 4.73
CA GLN A 415 -22.46 8.83 4.69
C GLN A 415 -22.43 8.19 6.09
N PHE A 416 -21.85 8.86 7.10
CA PHE A 416 -21.79 8.39 8.48
C PHE A 416 -22.86 9.01 9.37
N SER A 417 -23.34 10.20 9.04
CA SER A 417 -24.41 10.92 9.76
C SER A 417 -25.14 11.85 8.81
N SER A 418 -26.42 11.58 8.55
CA SER A 418 -27.25 12.43 7.69
C SER A 418 -27.43 13.87 8.23
N SER A 419 -27.29 14.05 9.56
CA SER A 419 -27.33 15.35 10.24
C SER A 419 -26.01 16.13 10.19
N ALA A 420 -24.94 15.58 9.57
CA ALA A 420 -23.68 16.31 9.44
C ALA A 420 -23.87 17.60 8.64
N ALA A 421 -23.34 18.70 9.16
CA ALA A 421 -23.33 20.03 8.55
C ALA A 421 -21.92 20.60 8.51
N ALA A 422 -21.68 21.60 7.66
CA ALA A 422 -20.39 22.30 7.64
C ALA A 422 -20.16 23.00 9.00
N GLY A 423 -18.93 22.88 9.52
CA GLY A 423 -18.53 23.40 10.82
C GLY A 423 -17.38 22.60 11.42
N THR A 424 -16.98 22.98 12.63
CA THR A 424 -15.94 22.26 13.39
C THR A 424 -16.58 21.57 14.59
N TYR A 425 -16.37 20.28 14.69
CA TYR A 425 -16.83 19.44 15.80
C TYR A 425 -15.67 19.19 16.77
N ALA A 426 -15.83 19.63 18.01
CA ALA A 426 -14.83 19.39 19.05
C ALA A 426 -14.86 17.93 19.52
N SER A 427 -13.71 17.42 19.93
CA SER A 427 -13.59 16.13 20.61
C SER A 427 -14.53 16.08 21.81
N GLY A 428 -15.19 14.95 22.00
CA GLY A 428 -16.22 14.76 23.05
C GLY A 428 -17.62 15.17 22.61
N SER A 429 -17.82 15.89 21.49
CA SER A 429 -19.17 16.11 20.96
C SER A 429 -19.75 14.83 20.37
N SER A 430 -21.06 14.64 20.46
CA SER A 430 -21.76 13.48 19.88
C SER A 430 -21.48 13.34 18.37
N GLN A 431 -21.49 14.47 17.66
CA GLN A 431 -21.22 14.46 16.21
C GLN A 431 -19.78 14.04 15.88
N PHE A 432 -18.78 14.54 16.62
CA PHE A 432 -17.38 14.11 16.47
C PHE A 432 -17.27 12.58 16.63
N THR A 433 -17.86 12.06 17.72
CA THR A 433 -17.84 10.61 18.01
C THR A 433 -18.53 9.80 16.90
N THR A 434 -19.70 10.23 16.43
CA THR A 434 -20.43 9.56 15.34
C THR A 434 -19.60 9.50 14.06
N LEU A 435 -18.99 10.62 13.65
CA LEU A 435 -18.22 10.71 12.41
C LEU A 435 -16.92 9.89 12.49
N THR A 436 -16.18 10.01 13.60
CA THR A 436 -14.91 9.27 13.77
C THR A 436 -15.14 7.77 13.93
N SER A 437 -16.18 7.35 14.64
CA SER A 437 -16.56 5.93 14.77
C SER A 437 -17.02 5.34 13.44
N GLY A 438 -17.80 6.10 12.65
CA GLY A 438 -18.22 5.68 11.31
C GLY A 438 -17.04 5.48 10.35
N MET A 439 -16.09 6.44 10.32
CA MET A 439 -14.85 6.31 9.54
C MET A 439 -14.03 5.10 9.99
N LYS A 440 -13.89 4.87 11.31
CA LYS A 440 -13.14 3.73 11.84
C LYS A 440 -13.81 2.40 11.48
N ALA A 441 -15.13 2.33 11.56
CA ALA A 441 -15.89 1.13 11.17
C ALA A 441 -15.70 0.82 9.68
N MET A 442 -15.75 1.83 8.81
CA MET A 442 -15.50 1.66 7.38
C MET A 442 -14.05 1.26 7.10
N ALA A 443 -13.05 1.85 7.77
CA ALA A 443 -11.66 1.44 7.67
C ALA A 443 -11.45 -0.04 8.03
N ASN A 444 -12.05 -0.48 9.14
CA ASN A 444 -12.03 -1.89 9.55
C ASN A 444 -12.72 -2.79 8.50
N GLY A 445 -13.79 -2.32 7.87
CA GLY A 445 -14.47 -3.02 6.79
C GLY A 445 -13.55 -3.30 5.59
N PHE A 446 -12.72 -2.33 5.17
CA PHE A 446 -11.73 -2.54 4.11
C PHE A 446 -10.68 -3.58 4.52
N VAL A 447 -10.19 -3.54 5.76
CA VAL A 447 -9.23 -4.53 6.28
C VAL A 447 -9.86 -5.93 6.31
N ASN A 448 -11.13 -6.05 6.73
CA ASN A 448 -11.85 -7.32 6.73
C ASN A 448 -12.00 -7.89 5.30
N ILE A 449 -12.27 -7.03 4.30
CA ILE A 449 -12.30 -7.45 2.88
C ILE A 449 -10.94 -8.01 2.48
N VAL A 450 -9.86 -7.29 2.74
CA VAL A 450 -8.49 -7.76 2.45
C VAL A 450 -8.24 -9.11 3.11
N GLN A 451 -8.52 -9.25 4.41
CA GLN A 451 -8.29 -10.48 5.16
C GLN A 451 -9.15 -11.66 4.65
N SER A 452 -10.39 -11.40 4.23
CA SER A 452 -11.27 -12.45 3.69
C SER A 452 -10.85 -12.96 2.31
N HIS A 453 -10.03 -12.19 1.60
CA HIS A 453 -9.52 -12.55 0.28
C HIS A 453 -8.02 -12.95 0.28
N THR A 454 -7.36 -13.04 1.42
CA THR A 454 -6.03 -13.67 1.52
C THR A 454 -6.12 -15.17 1.23
N GLN A 455 -5.01 -15.80 0.85
CA GLN A 455 -4.94 -17.24 0.75
C GLN A 455 -5.07 -17.89 2.15
N SER A 456 -5.34 -19.19 2.22
CA SER A 456 -5.52 -19.93 3.47
C SER A 456 -4.33 -19.85 4.44
N ASN A 457 -3.13 -19.57 3.92
CA ASN A 457 -1.92 -19.30 4.71
C ASN A 457 -1.75 -17.83 5.09
N GLY A 458 -2.68 -16.93 4.71
CA GLY A 458 -2.62 -15.49 4.93
C GLY A 458 -1.82 -14.72 3.87
N SER A 459 -1.36 -15.36 2.79
CA SER A 459 -0.59 -14.65 1.75
C SER A 459 -1.48 -13.80 0.85
N MET A 460 -0.88 -12.72 0.32
CA MET A 460 -1.51 -11.77 -0.59
C MET A 460 -0.78 -11.72 -1.92
N ASN A 461 -1.54 -11.86 -3.01
CA ASN A 461 -1.07 -11.56 -4.35
C ASN A 461 -1.18 -10.06 -4.64
N GLU A 462 -1.10 -9.70 -5.90
CA GLU A 462 -1.34 -8.35 -6.42
C GLU A 462 -2.82 -7.99 -6.31
N GLU A 463 -3.68 -8.88 -6.76
CA GLU A 463 -5.12 -8.73 -6.92
C GLU A 463 -5.90 -9.88 -6.30
N PHE A 464 -7.21 -9.70 -6.26
CA PHE A 464 -8.17 -10.78 -6.06
C PHE A 464 -9.33 -10.64 -7.05
N ASN A 465 -9.84 -11.76 -7.54
CA ASN A 465 -10.78 -11.82 -8.65
C ASN A 465 -12.11 -11.11 -8.31
N ARG A 466 -12.56 -10.23 -9.18
CA ARG A 466 -13.76 -9.38 -9.02
C ARG A 466 -15.08 -10.14 -8.86
N ASN A 467 -15.12 -11.43 -9.24
CA ASN A 467 -16.31 -12.26 -9.21
C ASN A 467 -16.25 -13.33 -8.12
N THR A 468 -15.08 -13.94 -7.90
CA THR A 468 -14.89 -15.07 -7.00
C THR A 468 -14.17 -14.72 -5.71
N GLY A 469 -13.39 -13.61 -5.69
CA GLY A 469 -12.57 -13.20 -4.56
C GLY A 469 -11.26 -13.98 -4.38
N PHE A 470 -10.94 -14.96 -5.23
CA PHE A 470 -9.67 -15.70 -5.15
C PHE A 470 -8.49 -14.83 -5.56
N ASN A 471 -7.33 -15.04 -4.94
CA ASN A 471 -6.09 -14.35 -5.28
C ASN A 471 -5.74 -14.51 -6.75
N GLN A 472 -5.27 -13.42 -7.38
CA GLN A 472 -4.94 -13.33 -8.78
C GLN A 472 -3.72 -12.41 -8.98
N GLY A 473 -3.10 -12.43 -10.16
CA GLY A 473 -1.90 -11.66 -10.45
C GLY A 473 -0.65 -12.20 -9.74
N ALA A 474 0.38 -11.38 -9.65
CA ALA A 474 1.67 -11.77 -9.08
C ALA A 474 1.53 -12.24 -7.62
N ARG A 475 1.95 -13.49 -7.35
CA ARG A 475 1.87 -14.06 -6.01
C ARG A 475 2.81 -13.34 -5.04
N ASP A 476 2.43 -13.27 -3.77
CA ASP A 476 3.29 -12.72 -2.72
C ASP A 476 3.85 -11.33 -3.07
N LEU A 477 2.98 -10.43 -3.53
CA LEU A 477 3.41 -9.09 -3.91
C LEU A 477 3.94 -8.32 -2.70
N THR A 478 5.18 -7.88 -2.77
CA THR A 478 5.89 -7.18 -1.70
C THR A 478 5.15 -5.92 -1.25
N TRP A 479 4.62 -5.15 -2.21
CA TRP A 479 3.86 -3.93 -1.91
C TRP A 479 2.53 -4.22 -1.22
N SER A 480 1.84 -5.32 -1.51
CA SER A 480 0.61 -5.69 -0.79
C SER A 480 0.88 -5.88 0.71
N TYR A 481 1.98 -6.52 1.06
CA TYR A 481 2.39 -6.68 2.45
C TYR A 481 2.84 -5.37 3.09
N ALA A 482 3.61 -4.56 2.38
CA ALA A 482 4.03 -3.23 2.84
C ALA A 482 2.81 -2.32 3.13
N ALA A 483 1.79 -2.35 2.25
CA ALA A 483 0.55 -1.61 2.43
C ALA A 483 -0.24 -2.08 3.65
N PHE A 484 -0.29 -3.39 3.94
CA PHE A 484 -0.95 -3.91 5.13
C PHE A 484 -0.28 -3.40 6.40
N VAL A 485 1.05 -3.46 6.48
CA VAL A 485 1.80 -2.96 7.65
C VAL A 485 1.64 -1.44 7.80
N SER A 486 1.67 -0.69 6.70
CA SER A 486 1.47 0.77 6.70
C SER A 486 0.09 1.15 7.26
N ASN A 487 -0.98 0.48 6.76
CA ASN A 487 -2.34 0.69 7.26
C ASN A 487 -2.49 0.31 8.75
N ASP A 488 -1.85 -0.78 9.19
CA ASP A 488 -1.89 -1.19 10.60
C ASP A 488 -1.23 -0.14 11.50
N LEU A 489 -0.07 0.40 11.10
CA LEU A 489 0.55 1.52 11.79
C LEU A 489 -0.39 2.75 11.87
N ALA A 490 -1.00 3.13 10.74
CA ALA A 490 -1.95 4.25 10.71
C ALA A 490 -3.15 4.03 11.63
N SER A 491 -3.62 2.78 11.75
CA SER A 491 -4.72 2.40 12.65
C SER A 491 -4.40 2.62 14.13
N GLN A 492 -3.10 2.61 14.47
CA GLN A 492 -2.55 2.87 15.80
C GLN A 492 -2.11 4.33 16.02
N GLY A 493 -2.34 5.20 15.03
CA GLY A 493 -1.87 6.60 15.07
C GLY A 493 -0.36 6.74 14.84
N LYS A 494 0.27 5.73 14.27
CA LYS A 494 1.67 5.74 13.88
C LYS A 494 1.74 5.82 12.35
N TYR A 495 2.77 6.47 11.84
CA TYR A 495 2.93 6.67 10.40
C TYR A 495 4.33 6.25 9.95
N LEU A 496 4.48 6.00 8.66
CA LEU A 496 5.81 5.77 8.10
C LEU A 496 6.68 7.02 8.30
N VAL A 497 7.93 6.81 8.70
CA VAL A 497 8.90 7.90 8.95
C VAL A 497 9.19 8.72 7.69
N VAL A 498 9.50 10.00 7.88
CA VAL A 498 9.92 10.97 6.85
C VAL A 498 11.26 11.59 7.18
#